data_2ae6e067d077cac31bbd69490c963341
#
_entry.id   2ae6e067d077cac31bbd69490c963341
#
_cell.length_a   1.000
_cell.length_b   1.000
_cell.length_c   1.000
_cell.angle_alpha   90.00
_cell.angle_beta   90.00
_cell.angle_gamma   90.00
#
_symmetry.space_group_name_H-M   'P 1'
#
loop_
_entity.id
_entity.type
_entity.pdbx_description
1 polymer ?
#
loop_
_entity_poly.entity_id
_entity_poly.type
_entity_poly.pdbx_seq_one_letter_code
_entity_poly.pdbx_strand_id
1 'polypeptide(L)'
;MKSPPWPKGKKLVHLDLKGAPPRLEYLLKLIELFSKLGVNGLLVEYEDMFPYDGDLKLLQATAQPPYSREEVLSMQEFAKSKGMEVIPLVQTFGHMEFVLKHRPMWSLREMAPCVSTLNPHRKEGVRLVMEMLRQVVELHPGLNALHIGADEVRIGVLSDSYGGLRHHFFTYSLYHPLRCTCLARGEESKLWLASPGRTVEQLFLSHVTKVAQAIKEAWPDMTIIMWDDMMRGMSQDTLKASGLVGLVQPMLWDYTPNLDVDTTVSLLEKYCRAGMSDLWAASSFKGSTSVHTCVPSTQRHVDNHVQWLKVAAALSAAVNLQGIAITGWQRYDHLSVLCELMHVGLPSLAACLQTLSLGEFSPEAQSKVAETLGISSVEAEAMGRTTEDESLFPGRRLAELTVELNSLLNSEDIRFFENNMYVRGWFSSYHQQRKMVSPLIAMQIQSQASAYLTALQEKVEALREEMVLLYPESTAQEWIVEHVSPVLAPLQRITEDITACVNEMVPSNILPAHNQTASFE
;
A
#
# COMPACT_ATOMS: atom_id res chain seq x y z
N MET A 1 11.57 -2.01 29.01
CA MET A 1 12.87 -1.30 29.02
C MET A 1 12.96 -0.51 27.72
N LYS A 2 13.40 0.74 27.78
CA LYS A 2 13.63 1.59 26.61
C LYS A 2 14.73 1.00 25.74
N SER A 3 14.45 0.85 24.44
CA SER A 3 15.47 0.46 23.47
C SER A 3 16.35 1.68 23.13
N PRO A 4 17.60 1.50 22.70
CA PRO A 4 18.35 2.61 22.14
C PRO A 4 17.61 3.15 20.90
N PRO A 5 17.75 4.47 20.59
CA PRO A 5 17.23 5.00 19.34
C PRO A 5 17.78 4.25 18.13
N TRP A 6 17.08 4.35 16.99
CA TRP A 6 17.54 3.74 15.74
C TRP A 6 19.00 4.12 15.47
N PRO A 7 19.87 3.13 15.18
CA PRO A 7 21.31 3.39 14.97
C PRO A 7 21.52 4.37 13.80
N LYS A 8 22.77 4.87 13.68
CA LYS A 8 23.16 5.73 12.56
C LYS A 8 22.85 5.02 11.23
N GLY A 9 21.91 5.53 10.48
CA GLY A 9 21.48 4.98 9.23
C GLY A 9 20.31 5.79 8.68
N LYS A 10 19.91 5.44 7.47
CA LYS A 10 18.87 6.17 6.77
C LYS A 10 17.48 5.79 7.32
N LYS A 11 16.61 6.79 7.39
CA LYS A 11 15.16 6.63 7.60
C LYS A 11 14.48 7.05 6.30
N LEU A 12 14.02 6.07 5.53
CA LEU A 12 13.38 6.29 4.24
C LEU A 12 11.86 6.23 4.42
N VAL A 13 11.13 7.17 3.87
CA VAL A 13 9.67 7.05 3.71
C VAL A 13 9.40 6.47 2.33
N HIS A 14 8.66 5.37 2.28
CA HIS A 14 8.22 4.79 1.03
C HIS A 14 6.98 5.51 0.50
N LEU A 15 7.10 6.03 -0.70
CA LEU A 15 6.04 6.63 -1.49
C LEU A 15 5.61 5.64 -2.57
N ASP A 16 4.54 4.90 -2.29
CA ASP A 16 3.84 4.11 -3.29
C ASP A 16 2.90 5.04 -4.08
N LEU A 17 3.09 5.12 -5.38
CA LEU A 17 2.34 6.05 -6.24
C LEU A 17 1.22 5.35 -7.05
N LYS A 18 1.11 4.03 -6.93
CA LYS A 18 0.09 3.24 -7.64
C LYS A 18 -1.33 3.76 -7.38
N GLY A 19 -2.00 4.20 -8.42
CA GLY A 19 -3.43 4.57 -8.40
C GLY A 19 -3.81 5.83 -7.62
N ALA A 20 -2.97 6.28 -6.68
CA ALA A 20 -3.22 7.48 -5.88
C ALA A 20 -1.95 8.36 -5.75
N PRO A 21 -1.38 8.82 -6.87
CA PRO A 21 -0.24 9.73 -6.83
C PRO A 21 -0.68 11.08 -6.25
N PRO A 22 -0.03 11.59 -5.20
CA PRO A 22 -0.28 12.94 -4.72
C PRO A 22 -0.01 13.97 -5.83
N ARG A 23 -0.85 15.00 -5.98
CA ARG A 23 -0.49 16.13 -6.85
C ARG A 23 0.83 16.75 -6.38
N LEU A 24 1.63 17.28 -7.31
CA LEU A 24 2.98 17.77 -6.99
C LEU A 24 2.97 18.76 -5.80
N GLU A 25 2.03 19.71 -5.77
CA GLU A 25 1.94 20.68 -4.67
C GLU A 25 1.73 20.00 -3.30
N TYR A 26 0.90 18.97 -3.27
CA TYR A 26 0.67 18.21 -2.05
C TYR A 26 1.90 17.37 -1.70
N LEU A 27 2.53 16.74 -2.68
CA LEU A 27 3.76 15.96 -2.50
C LEU A 27 4.89 16.81 -1.90
N LEU A 28 5.07 18.05 -2.37
CA LEU A 28 6.07 18.96 -1.81
C LEU A 28 5.77 19.32 -0.35
N LYS A 29 4.51 19.54 0.01
CA LYS A 29 4.11 19.75 1.42
C LYS A 29 4.39 18.51 2.29
N LEU A 30 4.19 17.31 1.75
CA LEU A 30 4.54 16.06 2.43
C LEU A 30 6.05 15.95 2.66
N ILE A 31 6.88 16.24 1.66
CA ILE A 31 8.34 16.22 1.78
C ILE A 31 8.82 17.25 2.82
N GLU A 32 8.21 18.42 2.87
CA GLU A 32 8.48 19.41 3.92
C GLU A 32 8.19 18.84 5.32
N LEU A 33 7.04 18.20 5.50
CA LEU A 33 6.69 17.56 6.77
C LEU A 33 7.65 16.42 7.10
N PHE A 34 8.03 15.57 6.14
CA PHE A 34 8.98 14.47 6.35
C PHE A 34 10.33 14.98 6.84
N SER A 35 10.80 16.12 6.30
CA SER A 35 12.03 16.79 6.76
C SER A 35 11.91 17.18 8.24
N LYS A 36 10.80 17.80 8.64
CA LYS A 36 10.55 18.18 10.04
C LYS A 36 10.49 16.96 10.98
N LEU A 37 10.05 15.80 10.47
CA LEU A 37 10.00 14.54 11.20
C LEU A 37 11.35 13.78 11.22
N GLY A 38 12.40 14.31 10.58
CA GLY A 38 13.75 13.74 10.58
C GLY A 38 13.94 12.58 9.60
N VAL A 39 13.17 12.55 8.52
CA VAL A 39 13.38 11.67 7.36
C VAL A 39 14.56 12.19 6.56
N ASN A 40 15.41 11.28 6.07
CA ASN A 40 16.60 11.63 5.28
C ASN A 40 16.66 10.94 3.91
N GLY A 41 15.56 10.31 3.49
CA GLY A 41 15.43 9.80 2.14
C GLY A 41 14.00 9.33 1.80
N LEU A 42 13.75 9.20 0.52
CA LEU A 42 12.50 8.69 -0.05
C LEU A 42 12.80 7.40 -0.82
N LEU A 43 11.98 6.37 -0.60
CA LEU A 43 11.91 5.20 -1.47
C LEU A 43 10.66 5.38 -2.34
N VAL A 44 10.83 5.61 -3.65
CA VAL A 44 9.72 5.99 -4.54
C VAL A 44 9.40 4.88 -5.52
N GLU A 45 8.21 4.28 -5.38
CA GLU A 45 7.69 3.27 -6.29
C GLU A 45 6.68 3.90 -7.25
N TYR A 46 7.13 4.14 -8.48
CA TYR A 46 6.34 4.84 -9.48
C TYR A 46 5.33 3.94 -10.20
N GLU A 47 5.76 2.75 -10.60
CA GLU A 47 5.06 1.87 -11.56
C GLU A 47 4.57 2.66 -12.80
N ASP A 48 3.25 2.64 -13.07
CA ASP A 48 2.63 3.32 -14.21
C ASP A 48 2.53 4.85 -14.07
N MET A 49 2.92 5.39 -12.91
CA MET A 49 3.02 6.85 -12.68
C MET A 49 4.36 7.43 -13.15
N PHE A 50 5.33 6.60 -13.58
CA PHE A 50 6.56 7.08 -14.21
C PHE A 50 6.27 7.53 -15.65
N PRO A 51 6.86 8.65 -16.13
CA PRO A 51 6.67 9.14 -17.50
C PRO A 51 7.50 8.36 -18.52
N TYR A 52 7.24 7.05 -18.64
CA TYR A 52 7.88 6.19 -19.64
C TYR A 52 7.68 6.73 -21.05
N ASP A 53 8.70 6.58 -21.91
CA ASP A 53 8.68 7.09 -23.28
C ASP A 53 9.00 6.01 -24.32
N GLY A 54 8.87 6.33 -25.60
CA GLY A 54 9.11 5.40 -26.71
C GLY A 54 8.20 4.18 -26.64
N ASP A 55 8.80 3.01 -26.81
CA ASP A 55 8.09 1.71 -26.76
C ASP A 55 7.48 1.41 -25.39
N LEU A 56 7.98 2.05 -24.32
CA LEU A 56 7.46 1.87 -22.96
C LEU A 56 6.32 2.82 -22.61
N LYS A 57 5.94 3.75 -23.47
CA LYS A 57 4.83 4.66 -23.23
C LYS A 57 3.51 3.95 -22.89
N LEU A 58 3.32 2.73 -23.40
CA LEU A 58 2.15 1.91 -23.07
C LEU A 58 2.06 1.51 -21.59
N LEU A 59 3.16 1.59 -20.82
CA LEU A 59 3.19 1.27 -19.39
C LEU A 59 2.61 2.38 -18.53
N GLN A 60 2.45 3.59 -19.05
CA GLN A 60 1.86 4.71 -18.34
C GLN A 60 0.40 4.42 -17.99
N ALA A 61 -0.05 4.95 -16.84
CA ALA A 61 -1.45 4.89 -16.43
C ALA A 61 -2.39 5.48 -17.49
N THR A 62 -3.56 4.87 -17.64
CA THR A 62 -4.58 5.30 -18.61
C THR A 62 -5.74 6.04 -17.97
N ALA A 63 -6.01 5.81 -16.68
CA ALA A 63 -7.10 6.48 -15.95
C ALA A 63 -6.74 7.91 -15.55
N GLN A 64 -5.45 8.22 -15.48
CA GLN A 64 -4.89 9.53 -15.11
C GLN A 64 -3.52 9.70 -15.77
N PRO A 65 -3.06 10.94 -16.02
CA PRO A 65 -1.72 11.14 -16.52
C PRO A 65 -0.68 10.74 -15.46
N PRO A 66 0.45 10.14 -15.85
CA PRO A 66 1.59 9.95 -14.97
C PRO A 66 2.17 11.32 -14.60
N TYR A 67 3.11 11.34 -13.67
CA TYR A 67 3.92 12.55 -13.47
C TYR A 67 4.64 12.95 -14.76
N SER A 68 4.73 14.24 -15.01
CA SER A 68 5.61 14.75 -16.08
C SER A 68 7.09 14.61 -15.68
N ARG A 69 7.99 14.71 -16.65
CA ARG A 69 9.45 14.72 -16.40
C ARG A 69 9.84 15.87 -15.48
N GLU A 70 9.22 17.04 -15.66
CA GLU A 70 9.43 18.24 -14.87
C GLU A 70 8.97 18.05 -13.42
N GLU A 71 7.83 17.39 -13.20
CA GLU A 71 7.34 17.08 -11.85
C GLU A 71 8.26 16.11 -11.11
N VAL A 72 8.75 15.06 -11.79
CA VAL A 72 9.70 14.10 -11.21
C VAL A 72 11.03 14.82 -10.83
N LEU A 73 11.53 15.71 -11.66
CA LEU A 73 12.73 16.51 -11.37
C LEU A 73 12.49 17.48 -10.21
N SER A 74 11.35 18.20 -10.22
CA SER A 74 11.00 19.14 -9.15
C SER A 74 10.88 18.47 -7.78
N MET A 75 10.27 17.28 -7.73
CA MET A 75 10.20 16.48 -6.50
C MET A 75 11.60 16.13 -5.98
N GLN A 76 12.50 15.69 -6.86
CA GLN A 76 13.87 15.32 -6.48
C GLN A 76 14.69 16.54 -6.00
N GLU A 77 14.61 17.66 -6.71
CA GLU A 77 15.28 18.90 -6.33
C GLU A 77 14.79 19.39 -4.97
N PHE A 78 13.48 19.35 -4.75
CA PHE A 78 12.91 19.75 -3.48
C PHE A 78 13.33 18.80 -2.34
N ALA A 79 13.26 17.48 -2.54
CA ALA A 79 13.75 16.49 -1.57
C ALA A 79 15.23 16.72 -1.23
N LYS A 80 16.07 16.94 -2.23
CA LYS A 80 17.51 17.26 -2.07
C LYS A 80 17.71 18.56 -1.29
N SER A 81 16.91 19.59 -1.53
CA SER A 81 16.97 20.86 -0.79
C SER A 81 16.66 20.68 0.70
N LYS A 82 15.94 19.62 1.06
CA LYS A 82 15.62 19.22 2.44
C LYS A 82 16.61 18.19 3.00
N GLY A 83 17.70 17.90 2.31
CA GLY A 83 18.71 16.92 2.74
C GLY A 83 18.29 15.47 2.58
N MET A 84 17.29 15.18 1.75
CA MET A 84 16.82 13.83 1.46
C MET A 84 17.39 13.34 0.13
N GLU A 85 17.79 12.07 0.09
CA GLU A 85 18.02 11.35 -1.16
C GLU A 85 16.72 10.75 -1.69
N VAL A 86 16.67 10.48 -2.98
CA VAL A 86 15.55 9.77 -3.62
C VAL A 86 16.08 8.46 -4.20
N ILE A 87 15.53 7.34 -3.74
CA ILE A 87 15.84 6.00 -4.23
C ILE A 87 14.61 5.49 -4.97
N PRO A 88 14.64 5.37 -6.30
CA PRO A 88 13.54 4.77 -7.04
C PRO A 88 13.47 3.27 -6.80
N LEU A 89 12.25 2.75 -6.66
CA LEU A 89 11.95 1.32 -6.67
C LEU A 89 11.29 0.97 -7.99
N VAL A 90 11.88 0.01 -8.69
CA VAL A 90 11.38 -0.54 -9.94
C VAL A 90 11.27 -2.04 -9.81
N GLN A 91 10.09 -2.59 -9.99
CA GLN A 91 9.88 -4.04 -9.98
C GLN A 91 10.54 -4.68 -11.21
N THR A 92 11.27 -5.76 -10.99
CA THR A 92 12.10 -6.39 -12.04
C THR A 92 11.84 -7.88 -12.25
N PHE A 93 10.98 -8.50 -11.44
CA PHE A 93 10.66 -9.93 -11.54
C PHE A 93 9.24 -10.27 -11.12
N GLY A 94 8.88 -10.11 -9.82
CA GLY A 94 7.52 -10.12 -9.29
C GLY A 94 6.85 -8.76 -9.42
N HIS A 95 5.58 -8.66 -9.06
CA HIS A 95 4.79 -7.42 -9.10
C HIS A 95 4.87 -6.65 -10.43
N MET A 96 4.97 -7.41 -11.54
CA MET A 96 5.05 -6.86 -12.89
C MET A 96 3.68 -6.64 -13.54
N GLU A 97 2.60 -6.56 -12.75
CA GLU A 97 1.23 -6.43 -13.25
C GLU A 97 1.06 -5.19 -14.13
N PHE A 98 1.67 -4.05 -13.75
CA PHE A 98 1.57 -2.81 -14.52
C PHE A 98 2.22 -2.91 -15.91
N VAL A 99 3.14 -3.86 -16.10
CA VAL A 99 3.79 -4.20 -17.37
C VAL A 99 3.02 -5.31 -18.09
N LEU A 100 2.84 -6.45 -17.40
CA LEU A 100 2.36 -7.69 -18.01
C LEU A 100 0.84 -7.70 -18.27
N LYS A 101 0.07 -6.73 -17.76
CA LYS A 101 -1.33 -6.54 -18.15
C LYS A 101 -1.49 -6.20 -19.65
N HIS A 102 -0.48 -5.58 -20.25
CA HIS A 102 -0.52 -5.12 -21.65
C HIS A 102 -0.30 -6.26 -22.64
N ARG A 103 -1.16 -6.35 -23.67
CA ARG A 103 -1.14 -7.41 -24.67
C ARG A 103 0.23 -7.62 -25.37
N PRO A 104 0.98 -6.59 -25.76
CA PRO A 104 2.32 -6.77 -26.34
C PRO A 104 3.31 -7.47 -25.42
N MET A 105 3.10 -7.43 -24.10
CA MET A 105 3.98 -8.01 -23.08
C MET A 105 3.58 -9.43 -22.65
N TRP A 106 2.46 -9.98 -23.15
CA TRP A 106 1.95 -11.28 -22.70
C TRP A 106 2.92 -12.45 -22.93
N SER A 107 3.75 -12.38 -23.99
CA SER A 107 4.79 -13.40 -24.25
C SER A 107 5.89 -13.44 -23.19
N LEU A 108 5.99 -12.41 -22.35
CA LEU A 108 6.97 -12.31 -21.28
C LEU A 108 6.48 -12.88 -19.96
N ARG A 109 5.20 -13.27 -19.85
CA ARG A 109 4.64 -13.88 -18.64
C ARG A 109 5.24 -15.27 -18.43
N GLU A 110 5.45 -15.62 -17.17
CA GLU A 110 5.85 -16.98 -16.78
C GLU A 110 4.82 -18.02 -17.25
N MET A 111 3.53 -17.69 -17.14
CA MET A 111 2.43 -18.47 -17.73
C MET A 111 1.27 -17.52 -18.11
N ALA A 112 0.44 -17.96 -19.06
CA ALA A 112 -0.58 -17.11 -19.68
C ALA A 112 -1.48 -16.33 -18.71
N PRO A 113 -2.08 -16.90 -17.64
CA PRO A 113 -2.92 -16.16 -16.70
C PRO A 113 -2.15 -15.35 -15.66
N CYS A 114 -0.83 -15.50 -15.58
CA CYS A 114 -0.01 -14.85 -14.58
C CYS A 114 0.51 -13.50 -15.07
N VAL A 115 -0.07 -12.43 -14.57
CA VAL A 115 0.33 -11.06 -14.91
C VAL A 115 1.38 -10.48 -13.97
N SER A 116 1.75 -11.21 -12.90
CA SER A 116 2.66 -10.70 -11.86
C SER A 116 4.13 -11.08 -12.06
N THR A 117 4.42 -12.13 -12.85
CA THR A 117 5.77 -12.71 -12.87
C THR A 117 6.33 -12.80 -14.29
N LEU A 118 7.52 -12.24 -14.48
CA LEU A 118 8.28 -12.40 -15.72
C LEU A 118 8.76 -13.84 -15.89
N ASN A 119 8.84 -14.29 -17.14
CA ASN A 119 9.43 -15.56 -17.48
C ASN A 119 10.98 -15.44 -17.43
N PRO A 120 11.67 -16.14 -16.51
CA PRO A 120 13.12 -16.01 -16.32
C PRO A 120 13.95 -16.56 -17.48
N HIS A 121 13.32 -17.28 -18.42
CA HIS A 121 13.97 -17.85 -19.60
C HIS A 121 13.95 -16.91 -20.80
N ARG A 122 13.13 -15.85 -20.77
CA ARG A 122 12.99 -14.88 -21.86
C ARG A 122 13.99 -13.74 -21.74
N LYS A 123 14.93 -13.66 -22.67
CA LYS A 123 15.93 -12.58 -22.72
C LYS A 123 15.29 -11.20 -22.90
N GLU A 124 14.16 -11.17 -23.59
CA GLU A 124 13.34 -9.98 -23.82
C GLU A 124 12.84 -9.38 -22.50
N GLY A 125 12.56 -10.21 -21.49
CA GLY A 125 12.19 -9.74 -20.14
C GLY A 125 13.31 -8.92 -19.49
N VAL A 126 14.56 -9.41 -19.55
CA VAL A 126 15.71 -8.66 -19.02
C VAL A 126 15.94 -7.37 -19.82
N ARG A 127 15.81 -7.40 -21.15
CA ARG A 127 15.94 -6.19 -21.98
C ARG A 127 14.89 -5.13 -21.62
N LEU A 128 13.64 -5.56 -21.44
CA LEU A 128 12.56 -4.68 -21.01
C LEU A 128 12.87 -4.04 -19.65
N VAL A 129 13.26 -4.84 -18.66
CA VAL A 129 13.66 -4.36 -17.33
C VAL A 129 14.80 -3.33 -17.42
N MET A 130 15.85 -3.64 -18.20
CA MET A 130 16.98 -2.72 -18.37
C MET A 130 16.58 -1.42 -19.08
N GLU A 131 15.63 -1.46 -20.02
CA GLU A 131 15.12 -0.23 -20.65
C GLU A 131 14.27 0.60 -19.67
N MET A 132 13.44 -0.04 -18.83
CA MET A 132 12.72 0.66 -17.75
C MET A 132 13.70 1.34 -16.80
N LEU A 133 14.71 0.60 -16.34
CA LEU A 133 15.75 1.11 -15.44
C LEU A 133 16.55 2.25 -16.07
N ARG A 134 16.90 2.16 -17.37
CA ARG A 134 17.61 3.21 -18.09
C ARG A 134 16.84 4.53 -18.06
N GLN A 135 15.54 4.50 -18.37
CA GLN A 135 14.71 5.70 -18.34
C GLN A 135 14.56 6.27 -16.93
N VAL A 136 14.45 5.40 -15.91
CA VAL A 136 14.39 5.85 -14.51
C VAL A 136 15.73 6.48 -14.10
N VAL A 137 16.85 5.84 -14.36
CA VAL A 137 18.19 6.38 -14.00
C VAL A 137 18.47 7.70 -14.71
N GLU A 138 18.13 7.81 -16.01
CA GLU A 138 18.31 9.06 -16.77
C GLU A 138 17.49 10.23 -16.21
N LEU A 139 16.31 9.95 -15.63
CA LEU A 139 15.47 10.98 -15.02
C LEU A 139 15.82 11.26 -13.54
N HIS A 140 16.80 10.53 -12.97
CA HIS A 140 17.28 10.72 -11.60
C HIS A 140 18.77 11.13 -11.57
N PRO A 141 19.11 12.37 -11.92
CA PRO A 141 20.50 12.82 -12.02
C PRO A 141 21.23 12.70 -10.67
N GLY A 142 22.35 11.99 -10.69
CA GLY A 142 23.17 11.74 -9.49
C GLY A 142 22.68 10.59 -8.63
N LEU A 143 21.86 9.70 -9.19
CA LEU A 143 21.38 8.50 -8.50
C LEU A 143 22.55 7.57 -8.11
N ASN A 144 22.59 7.17 -6.83
CA ASN A 144 23.60 6.28 -6.27
C ASN A 144 23.04 4.93 -5.82
N ALA A 145 21.73 4.83 -5.64
CA ALA A 145 21.06 3.62 -5.17
C ALA A 145 19.74 3.39 -5.91
N LEU A 146 19.45 2.14 -6.20
CA LEU A 146 18.26 1.69 -6.91
C LEU A 146 17.68 0.47 -6.18
N HIS A 147 16.39 0.45 -5.92
CA HIS A 147 15.71 -0.72 -5.40
C HIS A 147 15.05 -1.48 -6.56
N ILE A 148 15.37 -2.78 -6.70
CA ILE A 148 14.93 -3.60 -7.84
C ILE A 148 13.72 -4.49 -7.53
N GLY A 149 13.08 -4.33 -6.36
CA GLY A 149 11.94 -5.15 -5.95
C GLY A 149 12.30 -6.63 -5.81
N ALA A 150 11.80 -7.45 -6.73
CA ALA A 150 12.04 -8.89 -6.85
C ALA A 150 11.47 -9.74 -5.70
N ASP A 151 10.42 -9.27 -5.06
CA ASP A 151 9.69 -9.95 -3.99
C ASP A 151 8.55 -10.82 -4.53
N GLU A 152 8.08 -11.72 -3.66
CA GLU A 152 6.85 -12.52 -3.78
C GLU A 152 6.65 -13.27 -5.10
N VAL A 153 7.73 -13.72 -5.71
CA VAL A 153 7.74 -14.50 -6.97
C VAL A 153 7.43 -15.99 -6.73
N ARG A 154 7.44 -16.46 -5.48
CA ARG A 154 7.44 -17.87 -5.09
C ARG A 154 6.03 -18.47 -4.96
N ILE A 155 5.89 -19.77 -5.33
CA ILE A 155 4.75 -20.62 -4.99
C ILE A 155 4.69 -20.83 -3.49
N GLY A 156 3.57 -20.51 -2.85
CA GLY A 156 3.22 -21.08 -1.55
C GLY A 156 2.94 -22.58 -1.74
N VAL A 157 3.96 -23.42 -1.67
CA VAL A 157 3.76 -24.86 -1.55
C VAL A 157 3.30 -25.10 -0.12
N LEU A 158 2.05 -25.48 0.05
CA LEU A 158 1.60 -26.22 1.23
C LEU A 158 2.32 -27.58 1.19
N SER A 159 3.62 -27.63 1.51
CA SER A 159 4.27 -28.89 1.79
C SER A 159 4.25 -29.13 3.29
N ASP A 160 3.59 -30.20 3.70
CA ASP A 160 3.53 -30.71 5.06
C ASP A 160 4.91 -31.12 5.65
N SER A 161 6.00 -30.78 4.98
CA SER A 161 7.35 -31.35 5.22
C SER A 161 8.29 -30.49 6.07
N TYR A 162 7.90 -29.29 6.51
CA TYR A 162 8.75 -28.50 7.41
C TYR A 162 8.11 -28.38 8.80
N GLY A 163 8.36 -29.40 9.64
CA GLY A 163 8.04 -29.33 11.06
C GLY A 163 8.81 -28.19 11.73
N GLY A 164 8.10 -27.29 12.38
CA GLY A 164 8.65 -26.33 13.34
C GLY A 164 8.51 -24.84 13.01
N LEU A 165 8.34 -24.43 11.75
CA LEU A 165 8.22 -23.02 11.38
C LEU A 165 6.77 -22.57 11.06
N ARG A 166 5.78 -23.33 11.53
CA ARG A 166 4.36 -23.16 11.19
C ARG A 166 3.70 -21.86 11.68
N HIS A 167 4.22 -21.20 12.70
CA HIS A 167 3.46 -20.13 13.36
C HIS A 167 3.62 -18.72 12.75
N HIS A 168 4.73 -18.39 12.11
CA HIS A 168 4.95 -17.03 11.59
C HIS A 168 4.59 -16.81 10.13
N PHE A 169 4.68 -17.84 9.29
CA PHE A 169 4.24 -17.76 7.89
C PHE A 169 2.71 -17.81 7.72
N PHE A 170 1.98 -18.38 8.68
CA PHE A 170 0.54 -18.63 8.57
C PHE A 170 -0.32 -17.38 8.80
N THR A 171 0.11 -16.42 9.59
CA THR A 171 -0.70 -15.22 9.87
C THR A 171 -0.81 -14.28 8.66
N TYR A 172 0.23 -14.18 7.84
CA TYR A 172 0.15 -13.45 6.57
C TYR A 172 -0.50 -14.28 5.45
N SER A 173 -0.30 -15.60 5.43
CA SER A 173 -0.85 -16.50 4.41
C SER A 173 -2.36 -16.73 4.54
N LEU A 174 -2.95 -16.59 5.73
CA LEU A 174 -4.41 -16.73 5.93
C LEU A 174 -5.21 -15.54 5.35
N TYR A 175 -4.58 -14.37 5.22
CA TYR A 175 -5.19 -13.21 4.58
C TYR A 175 -4.95 -13.12 3.07
N HIS A 176 -4.10 -14.01 2.50
CA HIS A 176 -3.77 -14.05 1.07
C HIS A 176 -3.88 -15.45 0.45
N PRO A 177 -5.06 -16.08 0.44
CA PRO A 177 -5.24 -17.39 -0.21
C PRO A 177 -5.11 -17.35 -1.74
N LEU A 178 -5.01 -16.17 -2.36
CA LEU A 178 -5.10 -15.97 -3.82
C LEU A 178 -3.84 -15.41 -4.48
N ARG A 179 -2.72 -15.23 -3.77
CA ARG A 179 -1.49 -14.82 -4.43
C ARG A 179 -1.01 -15.92 -5.36
N CYS A 180 -1.31 -15.76 -6.62
CA CYS A 180 -0.79 -16.58 -7.70
C CYS A 180 0.67 -16.23 -7.94
N THR A 181 1.53 -16.70 -7.08
CA THR A 181 2.96 -16.73 -7.36
C THR A 181 3.18 -17.75 -8.46
N CYS A 182 3.68 -17.30 -9.59
CA CYS A 182 3.66 -18.10 -10.83
C CYS A 182 5.01 -18.73 -11.16
N LEU A 183 6.09 -18.35 -10.46
CA LEU A 183 7.41 -18.91 -10.73
C LEU A 183 7.39 -20.45 -10.69
N ALA A 184 8.09 -21.06 -11.62
CA ALA A 184 8.17 -22.51 -11.79
C ALA A 184 6.89 -23.20 -12.31
N ARG A 185 5.86 -22.46 -12.74
CA ARG A 185 4.62 -23.01 -13.29
C ARG A 185 4.57 -23.01 -14.82
N GLY A 186 5.36 -22.17 -15.47
CA GLY A 186 5.48 -22.14 -16.93
C GLY A 186 6.15 -23.39 -17.48
N GLU A 187 5.85 -23.74 -18.73
CA GLU A 187 6.39 -24.96 -19.34
C GLU A 187 7.93 -24.91 -19.46
N GLU A 188 8.50 -23.74 -19.77
CA GLU A 188 9.96 -23.57 -19.85
C GLU A 188 10.62 -23.78 -18.48
N SER A 189 10.02 -23.26 -17.42
CA SER A 189 10.51 -23.44 -16.05
C SER A 189 10.36 -24.88 -15.56
N LYS A 190 9.26 -25.57 -15.89
CA LYS A 190 9.09 -27.00 -15.58
C LYS A 190 10.13 -27.85 -16.28
N LEU A 191 10.37 -27.62 -17.58
CA LEU A 191 11.41 -28.31 -18.33
C LEU A 191 12.81 -28.05 -17.75
N TRP A 192 13.08 -26.82 -17.37
CA TRP A 192 14.35 -26.47 -16.75
C TRP A 192 14.52 -27.17 -15.39
N LEU A 193 13.48 -27.19 -14.55
CA LEU A 193 13.48 -27.86 -13.24
C LEU A 193 13.55 -29.39 -13.33
N ALA A 194 13.16 -30.01 -14.46
CA ALA A 194 13.28 -31.43 -14.66
C ALA A 194 14.74 -31.91 -14.75
N SER A 195 15.70 -31.01 -14.95
CA SER A 195 17.12 -31.36 -14.97
C SER A 195 17.65 -31.62 -13.55
N PRO A 196 18.51 -32.65 -13.36
CA PRO A 196 19.05 -32.97 -12.01
C PRO A 196 19.75 -31.77 -11.35
N GLY A 197 19.51 -31.59 -10.04
CA GLY A 197 20.13 -30.53 -9.25
C GLY A 197 19.53 -29.13 -9.44
N ARG A 198 18.50 -28.96 -10.24
CA ARG A 198 17.81 -27.67 -10.42
C ARG A 198 16.73 -27.48 -9.37
N THR A 199 16.68 -26.27 -8.77
CA THR A 199 15.70 -25.89 -7.75
C THR A 199 15.01 -24.58 -8.10
N VAL A 200 13.89 -24.30 -7.43
CA VAL A 200 13.16 -23.03 -7.61
C VAL A 200 13.99 -21.84 -7.12
N GLU A 201 14.78 -22.04 -6.07
CA GLU A 201 15.72 -21.02 -5.58
C GLU A 201 16.75 -20.66 -6.66
N GLN A 202 17.32 -21.67 -7.33
CA GLN A 202 18.26 -21.45 -8.45
C GLN A 202 17.59 -20.78 -9.64
N LEU A 203 16.31 -21.08 -9.91
CA LEU A 203 15.56 -20.43 -10.96
C LEU A 203 15.38 -18.93 -10.66
N PHE A 204 14.97 -18.58 -9.43
CA PHE A 204 14.91 -17.21 -8.95
C PHE A 204 16.26 -16.50 -9.07
N LEU A 205 17.30 -17.08 -8.49
CA LEU A 205 18.67 -16.54 -8.50
C LEU A 205 19.18 -16.32 -9.94
N SER A 206 18.85 -17.23 -10.87
CA SER A 206 19.28 -17.10 -12.27
C SER A 206 18.76 -15.83 -12.96
N HIS A 207 17.56 -15.36 -12.61
CA HIS A 207 17.01 -14.13 -13.17
C HIS A 207 17.57 -12.90 -12.45
N VAL A 208 17.49 -12.86 -11.12
CA VAL A 208 17.90 -11.69 -10.33
C VAL A 208 19.39 -11.41 -10.50
N THR A 209 20.24 -12.44 -10.55
CA THR A 209 21.68 -12.27 -10.81
C THR A 209 21.95 -11.66 -12.18
N LYS A 210 21.23 -12.07 -13.23
CA LYS A 210 21.37 -11.47 -14.58
C LYS A 210 20.98 -9.99 -14.56
N VAL A 211 19.88 -9.64 -13.87
CA VAL A 211 19.46 -8.23 -13.74
C VAL A 211 20.50 -7.42 -12.96
N ALA A 212 20.97 -7.93 -11.81
CA ALA A 212 21.95 -7.24 -10.99
C ALA A 212 23.30 -7.06 -11.73
N GLN A 213 23.76 -8.07 -12.46
CA GLN A 213 24.96 -7.98 -13.31
C GLN A 213 24.79 -6.94 -14.41
N ALA A 214 23.68 -6.97 -15.15
CA ALA A 214 23.40 -5.99 -16.20
C ALA A 214 23.35 -4.54 -15.66
N ILE A 215 22.80 -4.33 -14.45
CA ILE A 215 22.83 -3.03 -13.78
C ILE A 215 24.27 -2.61 -13.47
N LYS A 216 25.10 -3.51 -12.93
CA LYS A 216 26.50 -3.21 -12.63
C LYS A 216 27.36 -2.99 -13.87
N GLU A 217 27.05 -3.65 -14.98
CA GLU A 217 27.69 -3.40 -16.28
C GLU A 217 27.34 -2.00 -16.82
N ALA A 218 26.08 -1.57 -16.68
CA ALA A 218 25.62 -0.25 -17.14
C ALA A 218 26.01 0.88 -16.18
N TRP A 219 25.96 0.63 -14.88
CA TRP A 219 26.23 1.60 -13.81
C TRP A 219 27.06 0.95 -12.70
N PRO A 220 28.41 0.89 -12.83
CA PRO A 220 29.29 0.14 -11.90
C PRO A 220 29.17 0.55 -10.43
N ASP A 221 28.95 1.85 -10.17
CA ASP A 221 28.88 2.41 -8.82
C ASP A 221 27.49 2.33 -8.19
N MET A 222 26.45 1.88 -8.94
CA MET A 222 25.07 1.82 -8.46
C MET A 222 24.93 0.81 -7.30
N THR A 223 24.47 1.26 -6.15
CA THR A 223 24.02 0.38 -5.07
C THR A 223 22.69 -0.26 -5.44
N ILE A 224 22.60 -1.59 -5.41
CA ILE A 224 21.38 -2.33 -5.73
C ILE A 224 20.77 -2.82 -4.43
N ILE A 225 19.54 -2.41 -4.15
CA ILE A 225 18.75 -2.87 -3.00
C ILE A 225 17.64 -3.78 -3.54
N MET A 226 17.28 -4.83 -2.80
CA MET A 226 16.18 -5.71 -3.16
C MET A 226 15.49 -6.28 -1.92
N TRP A 227 14.21 -6.64 -2.04
CA TRP A 227 13.50 -7.36 -0.99
C TRP A 227 14.12 -8.74 -0.74
N ASP A 228 14.11 -9.18 0.50
CA ASP A 228 14.83 -10.40 0.90
C ASP A 228 13.98 -11.67 0.94
N ASP A 229 12.65 -11.58 0.92
CA ASP A 229 11.71 -12.68 1.21
C ASP A 229 11.96 -13.95 0.40
N MET A 230 12.33 -13.80 -0.87
CA MET A 230 12.68 -14.92 -1.74
C MET A 230 13.95 -15.66 -1.32
N MET A 231 14.82 -15.00 -0.52
CA MET A 231 16.09 -15.57 -0.05
C MET A 231 16.03 -16.10 1.39
N ARG A 232 14.99 -15.77 2.15
CA ARG A 232 14.85 -16.12 3.59
C ARG A 232 14.98 -17.62 3.86
N GLY A 233 14.41 -18.44 2.98
CA GLY A 233 14.44 -19.91 3.10
C GLY A 233 15.74 -20.56 2.63
N MET A 234 16.62 -19.83 1.94
CA MET A 234 17.85 -20.38 1.39
C MET A 234 18.89 -20.68 2.47
N SER A 235 19.67 -21.75 2.29
CA SER A 235 20.79 -22.05 3.16
C SER A 235 21.90 -21.00 3.02
N GLN A 236 22.75 -20.86 4.05
CA GLN A 236 23.90 -19.97 3.99
C GLN A 236 24.83 -20.30 2.80
N ASP A 237 25.01 -21.58 2.47
CA ASP A 237 25.86 -21.99 1.36
C ASP A 237 25.22 -21.66 -0.01
N THR A 238 23.89 -21.82 -0.12
CA THR A 238 23.15 -21.36 -1.32
C THR A 238 23.29 -19.86 -1.52
N LEU A 239 23.18 -19.08 -0.44
CA LEU A 239 23.37 -17.62 -0.51
C LEU A 239 24.80 -17.24 -0.91
N LYS A 240 25.82 -17.89 -0.35
CA LYS A 240 27.23 -17.68 -0.75
C LYS A 240 27.46 -17.95 -2.23
N ALA A 241 26.83 -19.02 -2.74
CA ALA A 241 26.97 -19.44 -4.14
C ALA A 241 25.99 -18.72 -5.09
N SER A 242 25.14 -17.81 -4.59
CA SER A 242 24.05 -17.20 -5.35
C SER A 242 24.49 -16.31 -6.50
N GLY A 243 25.72 -15.79 -6.47
CA GLY A 243 26.20 -14.75 -7.39
C GLY A 243 25.71 -13.35 -7.05
N LEU A 244 24.96 -13.17 -5.93
CA LEU A 244 24.45 -11.87 -5.47
C LEU A 244 25.35 -11.21 -4.43
N VAL A 245 26.26 -11.97 -3.80
CA VAL A 245 27.22 -11.44 -2.81
C VAL A 245 28.07 -10.35 -3.44
N GLY A 246 28.08 -9.17 -2.81
CA GLY A 246 28.77 -7.99 -3.34
C GLY A 246 28.04 -7.25 -4.47
N LEU A 247 26.93 -7.77 -4.98
CA LEU A 247 26.10 -7.10 -5.98
C LEU A 247 24.90 -6.39 -5.39
N VAL A 248 24.24 -7.00 -4.40
CA VAL A 248 22.99 -6.50 -3.84
C VAL A 248 23.04 -6.33 -2.32
N GLN A 249 22.22 -5.42 -1.82
CA GLN A 249 21.95 -5.21 -0.39
C GLN A 249 20.52 -5.69 -0.10
N PRO A 250 20.32 -6.80 0.63
CA PRO A 250 18.99 -7.27 0.99
C PRO A 250 18.28 -6.30 1.94
N MET A 251 16.99 -6.03 1.66
CA MET A 251 16.08 -5.28 2.53
C MET A 251 15.08 -6.25 3.13
N LEU A 252 15.20 -6.51 4.44
CA LEU A 252 14.32 -7.41 5.17
C LEU A 252 13.07 -6.66 5.62
N TRP A 253 11.89 -7.13 5.20
CA TRP A 253 10.63 -6.55 5.59
C TRP A 253 9.84 -7.45 6.54
N ASP A 254 9.24 -6.86 7.57
CA ASP A 254 8.23 -7.46 8.42
C ASP A 254 7.37 -6.34 9.04
N TYR A 255 6.05 -6.43 8.88
CA TYR A 255 5.07 -5.42 9.28
C TYR A 255 4.23 -5.86 10.48
N THR A 256 4.56 -7.01 11.09
CA THR A 256 3.80 -7.54 12.20
C THR A 256 4.07 -6.76 13.50
N PRO A 257 3.07 -6.44 14.32
CA PRO A 257 3.27 -5.73 15.58
C PRO A 257 4.06 -6.55 16.61
N ASN A 258 4.06 -7.85 16.46
CA ASN A 258 4.75 -8.83 17.33
C ASN A 258 5.86 -9.58 16.59
N LEU A 259 6.60 -8.87 15.71
CA LEU A 259 7.77 -9.40 15.01
C LEU A 259 8.66 -10.21 15.95
N ASP A 260 9.07 -11.41 15.53
CA ASP A 260 9.99 -12.26 16.27
C ASP A 260 11.43 -11.73 16.15
N VAL A 261 11.87 -11.09 17.22
CA VAL A 261 13.18 -10.44 17.29
C VAL A 261 14.32 -11.44 17.08
N ASP A 262 14.29 -12.60 17.76
CA ASP A 262 15.39 -13.57 17.71
C ASP A 262 15.50 -14.23 16.33
N THR A 263 14.37 -14.58 15.72
CA THR A 263 14.32 -15.12 14.36
C THR A 263 14.83 -14.08 13.36
N THR A 264 14.42 -12.82 13.51
CA THR A 264 14.83 -11.73 12.62
C THR A 264 16.32 -11.42 12.71
N VAL A 265 16.87 -11.36 13.93
CA VAL A 265 18.32 -11.21 14.17
C VAL A 265 19.09 -12.36 13.53
N SER A 266 18.64 -13.61 13.78
CA SER A 266 19.28 -14.81 13.21
C SER A 266 19.31 -14.78 11.67
N LEU A 267 18.26 -14.26 11.05
CA LEU A 267 18.15 -14.13 9.59
C LEU A 267 19.11 -13.06 9.05
N LEU A 268 19.17 -11.89 9.66
CA LEU A 268 20.09 -10.82 9.28
C LEU A 268 21.55 -11.26 9.44
N GLU A 269 21.88 -11.96 10.53
CA GLU A 269 23.21 -12.52 10.74
C GLU A 269 23.53 -13.65 9.74
N LYS A 270 22.54 -14.44 9.30
CA LYS A 270 22.73 -15.43 8.24
C LYS A 270 23.16 -14.77 6.94
N TYR A 271 22.52 -13.67 6.52
CA TYR A 271 22.94 -12.90 5.35
C TYR A 271 24.36 -12.38 5.50
N CYS A 272 24.69 -11.81 6.65
CA CYS A 272 26.04 -11.32 6.95
C CYS A 272 27.08 -12.45 6.85
N ARG A 273 26.83 -13.62 7.46
CA ARG A 273 27.72 -14.79 7.35
C ARG A 273 27.81 -15.35 5.94
N ALA A 274 26.82 -15.10 5.09
CA ALA A 274 26.87 -15.45 3.67
C ALA A 274 27.72 -14.46 2.83
N GLY A 275 28.14 -13.33 3.41
CA GLY A 275 28.94 -12.29 2.75
C GLY A 275 28.13 -11.06 2.30
N MET A 276 26.86 -10.96 2.71
CA MET A 276 25.98 -9.80 2.48
C MET A 276 25.87 -9.02 3.79
N SER A 277 26.86 -8.19 4.10
CA SER A 277 26.94 -7.46 5.39
C SER A 277 26.13 -6.16 5.39
N ASP A 278 25.94 -5.55 4.24
CA ASP A 278 25.14 -4.32 4.07
C ASP A 278 23.68 -4.67 3.91
N LEU A 279 22.89 -4.40 4.94
CA LEU A 279 21.50 -4.83 5.04
C LEU A 279 20.58 -3.66 5.35
N TRP A 280 19.32 -3.79 4.97
CA TRP A 280 18.27 -2.83 5.25
C TRP A 280 17.13 -3.50 6.03
N ALA A 281 16.43 -2.69 6.81
CA ALA A 281 15.15 -3.07 7.41
C ALA A 281 14.00 -2.41 6.66
N ALA A 282 12.81 -3.01 6.70
CA ALA A 282 11.58 -2.36 6.27
C ALA A 282 10.44 -2.65 7.24
N SER A 283 9.84 -1.58 7.74
CA SER A 283 8.62 -1.51 8.53
C SER A 283 7.49 -0.91 7.71
N SER A 284 6.33 -0.64 8.31
CA SER A 284 5.27 0.10 7.63
C SER A 284 4.56 1.09 8.56
N PHE A 285 3.96 2.13 7.98
CA PHE A 285 3.10 3.07 8.69
C PHE A 285 1.64 3.05 8.20
N LYS A 286 1.38 2.41 7.06
CA LYS A 286 0.05 2.19 6.47
C LYS A 286 0.11 1.13 5.38
N GLY A 287 -1.04 0.63 4.93
CA GLY A 287 -1.16 -0.26 3.77
C GLY A 287 -0.69 -1.69 4.02
N SER A 288 -0.55 -2.11 5.29
CA SER A 288 -0.11 -3.45 5.66
C SER A 288 -1.04 -4.17 6.66
N THR A 289 -2.25 -3.66 6.84
CA THR A 289 -3.24 -4.26 7.75
C THR A 289 -4.21 -5.16 7.00
N SER A 290 -4.79 -4.67 5.92
CA SER A 290 -5.73 -5.38 5.05
C SER A 290 -5.75 -4.73 3.68
N VAL A 291 -6.18 -5.47 2.66
CA VAL A 291 -6.25 -5.01 1.26
C VAL A 291 -7.23 -3.86 1.03
N HIS A 292 -8.17 -3.61 1.94
CA HIS A 292 -9.23 -2.61 1.78
C HIS A 292 -9.48 -1.76 3.03
N THR A 293 -8.55 -1.76 4.00
CA THR A 293 -8.62 -0.87 5.17
C THR A 293 -8.46 0.58 4.72
N CYS A 294 -9.28 1.49 5.25
CA CYS A 294 -9.26 2.92 4.89
C CYS A 294 -8.49 3.79 5.89
N VAL A 295 -8.34 3.31 7.12
CA VAL A 295 -7.73 4.06 8.24
C VAL A 295 -6.76 3.15 8.97
N PRO A 296 -5.47 3.51 9.09
CA PRO A 296 -4.48 2.68 9.76
C PRO A 296 -4.64 2.72 11.29
N SER A 297 -4.27 1.63 11.94
CA SER A 297 -4.07 1.61 13.40
C SER A 297 -2.67 2.08 13.74
N THR A 298 -2.54 3.27 14.31
CA THR A 298 -1.25 3.85 14.70
C THR A 298 -0.51 2.94 15.68
N GLN A 299 -1.21 2.40 16.69
CA GLN A 299 -0.59 1.54 17.70
C GLN A 299 0.05 0.28 17.08
N ARG A 300 -0.62 -0.36 16.12
CA ARG A 300 -0.09 -1.52 15.41
C ARG A 300 1.27 -1.24 14.76
N HIS A 301 1.39 -0.09 14.11
CA HIS A 301 2.62 0.31 13.42
C HIS A 301 3.72 0.72 14.41
N VAL A 302 3.36 1.42 15.47
CA VAL A 302 4.28 1.75 16.58
C VAL A 302 4.84 0.48 17.21
N ASP A 303 4.00 -0.53 17.50
CA ASP A 303 4.44 -1.79 18.07
C ASP A 303 5.46 -2.51 17.17
N ASN A 304 5.22 -2.52 15.86
CA ASN A 304 6.19 -3.05 14.89
C ASN A 304 7.54 -2.32 14.98
N HIS A 305 7.54 -0.99 15.05
CA HIS A 305 8.77 -0.20 15.16
C HIS A 305 9.52 -0.44 16.47
N VAL A 306 8.80 -0.66 17.57
CA VAL A 306 9.40 -1.06 18.85
C VAL A 306 10.13 -2.41 18.73
N GLN A 307 9.58 -3.37 17.98
CA GLN A 307 10.28 -4.64 17.74
C GLN A 307 11.51 -4.44 16.85
N TRP A 308 11.41 -3.64 15.79
CA TRP A 308 12.57 -3.32 14.95
C TRP A 308 13.71 -2.64 15.72
N LEU A 309 13.41 -1.79 16.70
CA LEU A 309 14.41 -1.21 17.61
C LEU A 309 15.12 -2.30 18.43
N LYS A 310 14.40 -3.32 18.91
CA LYS A 310 15.00 -4.46 19.63
C LYS A 310 15.88 -5.29 18.70
N VAL A 311 15.44 -5.53 17.45
CA VAL A 311 16.26 -6.20 16.45
C VAL A 311 17.56 -5.44 16.25
N ALA A 312 17.49 -4.13 15.95
CA ALA A 312 18.68 -3.31 15.72
C ALA A 312 19.65 -3.29 16.91
N ALA A 313 19.11 -3.32 18.15
CA ALA A 313 19.92 -3.35 19.37
C ALA A 313 20.58 -4.71 19.63
N ALA A 314 20.03 -5.80 19.08
CA ALA A 314 20.53 -7.17 19.29
C ALA A 314 21.51 -7.64 18.21
N LEU A 315 21.62 -6.91 17.09
CA LEU A 315 22.54 -7.26 16.00
C LEU A 315 24.00 -7.18 16.41
N SER A 316 24.81 -8.12 15.92
CA SER A 316 26.26 -8.06 16.07
C SER A 316 26.89 -6.92 15.26
N ALA A 317 28.06 -6.46 15.67
CA ALA A 317 28.80 -5.40 14.98
C ALA A 317 29.23 -5.77 13.54
N ALA A 318 29.11 -7.05 13.16
CA ALA A 318 29.41 -7.50 11.80
C ALA A 318 28.29 -7.14 10.79
N VAL A 319 27.08 -6.91 11.26
CA VAL A 319 25.94 -6.49 10.44
C VAL A 319 25.97 -4.97 10.28
N ASN A 320 26.12 -4.49 9.06
CA ASN A 320 26.08 -3.07 8.74
C ASN A 320 24.65 -2.69 8.31
N LEU A 321 23.83 -2.26 9.27
CA LEU A 321 22.45 -1.85 9.00
C LEU A 321 22.44 -0.45 8.38
N GLN A 322 22.18 -0.37 7.07
CA GLN A 322 22.24 0.86 6.25
C GLN A 322 21.09 1.84 6.60
N GLY A 323 19.92 1.29 6.97
CA GLY A 323 18.76 2.09 7.30
C GLY A 323 17.48 1.27 7.44
N ILE A 324 16.39 1.99 7.57
CA ILE A 324 15.03 1.44 7.59
C ILE A 324 14.14 2.18 6.60
N ALA A 325 13.42 1.43 5.75
CA ALA A 325 12.34 1.94 4.93
C ALA A 325 11.02 1.78 5.68
N ILE A 326 10.29 2.87 5.85
CA ILE A 326 8.98 2.90 6.50
C ILE A 326 7.95 2.88 5.39
N THR A 327 7.42 1.69 5.05
CA THR A 327 6.59 1.52 3.87
C THR A 327 5.19 2.07 4.07
N GLY A 328 4.63 2.58 2.98
CA GLY A 328 3.29 3.15 2.93
C GLY A 328 2.56 2.70 1.67
N TRP A 329 2.21 1.41 1.62
CA TRP A 329 1.52 0.82 0.49
C TRP A 329 0.15 1.47 0.27
N GLN A 330 -0.22 1.77 -0.98
CA GLN A 330 -1.54 2.30 -1.37
C GLN A 330 -2.42 1.24 -2.00
N ARG A 331 -1.80 0.21 -2.57
CA ARG A 331 -2.42 -1.01 -3.08
C ARG A 331 -1.57 -2.19 -2.67
N TYR A 332 -2.20 -3.33 -2.59
CA TYR A 332 -1.50 -4.60 -2.32
C TYR A 332 -0.63 -5.03 -3.50
N ASP A 333 -1.20 -4.96 -4.68
CA ASP A 333 -0.56 -5.07 -5.98
C ASP A 333 -1.24 -4.10 -6.96
N HIS A 334 -0.73 -4.00 -8.17
CA HIS A 334 -1.23 -3.07 -9.18
C HIS A 334 -2.72 -3.24 -9.55
N LEU A 335 -3.28 -4.43 -9.35
CA LEU A 335 -4.67 -4.79 -9.72
C LEU A 335 -5.63 -4.81 -8.53
N SER A 336 -5.13 -4.58 -7.31
CA SER A 336 -5.96 -4.51 -6.12
C SER A 336 -6.54 -3.12 -5.89
N VAL A 337 -7.54 -3.02 -5.02
CA VAL A 337 -8.17 -1.75 -4.64
C VAL A 337 -7.23 -0.87 -3.83
N LEU A 338 -7.48 0.44 -3.82
CA LEU A 338 -6.79 1.38 -2.92
C LEU A 338 -7.12 1.05 -1.46
N CYS A 339 -6.11 1.06 -0.60
CA CYS A 339 -6.26 0.97 0.85
C CYS A 339 -6.05 2.34 1.52
N GLU A 340 -5.38 2.38 2.69
CA GLU A 340 -5.11 3.64 3.38
C GLU A 340 -4.26 4.58 2.52
N LEU A 341 -4.74 5.80 2.29
CA LEU A 341 -4.01 6.81 1.55
C LEU A 341 -3.08 7.64 2.46
N MET A 342 -2.22 8.47 1.87
CA MET A 342 -1.19 9.20 2.61
C MET A 342 -1.76 10.09 3.72
N HIS A 343 -2.84 10.82 3.47
CA HIS A 343 -3.42 11.78 4.43
C HIS A 343 -3.86 11.13 5.75
N VAL A 344 -4.42 9.93 5.73
CA VAL A 344 -4.79 9.20 6.97
C VAL A 344 -3.59 8.50 7.61
N GLY A 345 -2.52 8.28 6.87
CA GLY A 345 -1.28 7.64 7.36
C GLY A 345 -0.32 8.58 8.08
N LEU A 346 -0.45 9.92 7.95
CA LEU A 346 0.52 10.87 8.50
C LEU A 346 0.67 10.81 10.03
N PRO A 347 -0.40 10.69 10.84
CA PRO A 347 -0.25 10.51 12.28
C PRO A 347 0.55 9.26 12.65
N SER A 348 0.25 8.14 11.97
CA SER A 348 0.97 6.88 12.13
C SER A 348 2.45 7.01 11.74
N LEU A 349 2.75 7.63 10.59
CA LEU A 349 4.13 7.89 10.16
C LEU A 349 4.91 8.72 11.18
N ALA A 350 4.31 9.80 11.68
CA ALA A 350 4.94 10.67 12.66
C ALA A 350 5.21 9.93 13.98
N ALA A 351 4.26 9.10 14.44
CA ALA A 351 4.43 8.26 15.62
C ALA A 351 5.56 7.23 15.45
N CYS A 352 5.62 6.57 14.29
CA CYS A 352 6.68 5.61 13.95
C CYS A 352 8.06 6.26 13.92
N LEU A 353 8.20 7.42 13.27
CA LEU A 353 9.46 8.15 13.19
C LEU A 353 9.91 8.65 14.57
N GLN A 354 8.98 9.11 15.39
CA GLN A 354 9.27 9.54 16.76
C GLN A 354 9.69 8.36 17.64
N THR A 355 9.05 7.18 17.46
CA THR A 355 9.45 5.93 18.12
C THR A 355 10.90 5.56 17.77
N LEU A 356 11.27 5.59 16.51
CA LEU A 356 12.64 5.33 16.06
C LEU A 356 13.64 6.34 16.64
N SER A 357 13.24 7.59 16.76
CA SER A 357 14.11 8.67 17.24
C SER A 357 14.35 8.63 18.75
N LEU A 358 13.38 8.19 19.54
CA LEU A 358 13.45 8.16 21.00
C LEU A 358 13.73 6.76 21.59
N GLY A 359 13.58 5.71 20.81
CA GLY A 359 13.74 4.31 21.27
C GLY A 359 12.49 3.71 21.93
N GLU A 360 11.40 4.47 22.00
CA GLU A 360 10.10 4.06 22.56
C GLU A 360 9.01 5.05 22.11
N PHE A 361 7.76 4.66 22.24
CA PHE A 361 6.62 5.57 22.10
C PHE A 361 6.07 5.94 23.48
N SER A 362 6.70 6.89 24.11
CA SER A 362 6.34 7.39 25.45
C SER A 362 5.27 8.50 25.34
N PRO A 363 4.65 8.92 26.47
CA PRO A 363 3.76 10.08 26.51
C PRO A 363 4.41 11.36 25.95
N GLU A 364 5.73 11.54 26.14
CA GLU A 364 6.48 12.67 25.58
C GLU A 364 6.60 12.56 24.05
N ALA A 365 6.80 11.34 23.52
CA ALA A 365 6.81 11.09 22.08
C ALA A 365 5.44 11.40 21.47
N GLN A 366 4.38 10.96 22.12
CA GLN A 366 3.00 11.24 21.71
C GLN A 366 2.69 12.73 21.71
N SER A 367 3.07 13.43 22.79
CA SER A 367 2.87 14.88 22.89
C SER A 367 3.61 15.63 21.79
N LYS A 368 4.85 15.22 21.48
CA LYS A 368 5.65 15.85 20.43
C LYS A 368 5.06 15.63 19.03
N VAL A 369 4.52 14.43 18.76
CA VAL A 369 3.80 14.17 17.49
C VAL A 369 2.55 15.03 17.41
N ALA A 370 1.77 15.08 18.49
CA ALA A 370 0.56 15.88 18.58
C ALA A 370 0.83 17.37 18.32
N GLU A 371 1.87 17.92 18.95
CA GLU A 371 2.33 19.29 18.72
C GLU A 371 2.79 19.52 17.28
N THR A 372 3.60 18.61 16.73
CA THR A 372 4.15 18.73 15.36
C THR A 372 3.04 18.77 14.31
N LEU A 373 1.99 17.96 14.48
CA LEU A 373 0.87 17.88 13.54
C LEU A 373 -0.32 18.79 13.92
N GLY A 374 -0.29 19.44 15.09
CA GLY A 374 -1.40 20.26 15.58
C GLY A 374 -2.68 19.47 15.84
N ILE A 375 -2.56 18.24 16.39
CA ILE A 375 -3.65 17.32 16.69
C ILE A 375 -3.71 16.99 18.18
N SER A 376 -4.87 16.54 18.69
CA SER A 376 -5.02 16.16 20.09
C SER A 376 -4.63 14.71 20.37
N SER A 377 -4.70 13.83 19.37
CA SER A 377 -4.39 12.41 19.46
C SER A 377 -3.83 11.90 18.15
N VAL A 378 -2.96 10.90 18.22
CA VAL A 378 -2.42 10.17 17.07
C VAL A 378 -3.34 9.05 16.59
N GLU A 379 -4.31 8.65 17.39
CA GLU A 379 -5.35 7.70 16.99
C GLU A 379 -6.42 8.41 16.17
N ALA A 380 -6.76 7.83 15.03
CA ALA A 380 -7.60 8.48 14.04
C ALA A 380 -8.99 8.87 14.57
N GLU A 381 -9.63 7.97 15.33
CA GLU A 381 -10.97 8.20 15.88
C GLU A 381 -11.01 9.29 16.97
N ALA A 382 -9.86 9.55 17.60
CA ALA A 382 -9.72 10.58 18.66
C ALA A 382 -8.96 11.83 18.17
N MET A 383 -8.67 11.92 16.88
CA MET A 383 -7.92 13.01 16.28
C MET A 383 -8.76 14.29 16.25
N GLY A 384 -8.47 15.21 17.18
CA GLY A 384 -9.06 16.56 17.19
C GLY A 384 -8.02 17.60 16.78
N ARG A 385 -8.49 18.83 16.51
CA ARG A 385 -7.62 19.98 16.20
C ARG A 385 -7.14 20.67 17.47
N THR A 386 -5.88 21.04 17.52
CA THR A 386 -5.31 21.92 18.55
C THR A 386 -4.91 23.29 18.00
N THR A 387 -4.90 23.45 16.67
CA THR A 387 -4.56 24.67 15.96
C THR A 387 -5.25 24.73 14.60
N GLU A 388 -5.49 25.94 14.12
CA GLU A 388 -6.02 26.20 12.77
C GLU A 388 -4.91 26.23 11.68
N ASP A 389 -3.65 26.06 12.05
CA ASP A 389 -2.54 26.01 11.09
C ASP A 389 -2.55 24.70 10.31
N GLU A 390 -3.10 24.73 9.11
CA GLU A 390 -3.18 23.58 8.21
C GLU A 390 -1.83 23.18 7.63
N SER A 391 -0.80 24.04 7.72
CA SER A 391 0.54 23.72 7.21
C SER A 391 1.25 22.66 8.03
N LEU A 392 0.84 22.43 9.26
CA LEU A 392 1.40 21.40 10.15
C LEU A 392 0.96 20.00 9.75
N PHE A 393 -0.24 19.85 9.20
CA PHE A 393 -0.78 18.56 8.77
C PHE A 393 -1.39 18.70 7.36
N PRO A 394 -0.58 18.56 6.30
CA PRO A 394 -1.08 18.64 4.94
C PRO A 394 -2.14 17.57 4.66
N GLY A 395 -3.33 17.97 4.20
CA GLY A 395 -4.46 17.08 3.95
C GLY A 395 -5.26 16.70 5.20
N ARG A 396 -5.17 17.46 6.30
CA ARG A 396 -5.92 17.25 7.55
C ARG A 396 -7.41 17.15 7.30
N ARG A 397 -7.98 18.08 6.57
CA ARG A 397 -9.44 18.10 6.31
C ARG A 397 -9.90 16.82 5.63
N LEU A 398 -9.14 16.32 4.64
CA LEU A 398 -9.44 15.06 3.99
C LEU A 398 -9.29 13.87 4.96
N ALA A 399 -8.27 13.88 5.84
CA ALA A 399 -8.10 12.83 6.84
C ALA A 399 -9.30 12.76 7.80
N GLU A 400 -9.76 13.91 8.32
CA GLU A 400 -10.94 14.00 9.17
C GLU A 400 -12.19 13.44 8.47
N LEU A 401 -12.46 13.87 7.24
CA LEU A 401 -13.60 13.39 6.45
C LEU A 401 -13.51 11.89 6.17
N THR A 402 -12.32 11.37 5.88
CA THR A 402 -12.11 9.94 5.66
C THR A 402 -12.42 9.12 6.91
N VAL A 403 -11.96 9.56 8.08
CA VAL A 403 -12.22 8.89 9.36
C VAL A 403 -13.71 8.95 9.71
N GLU A 404 -14.35 10.12 9.57
CA GLU A 404 -15.77 10.29 9.81
C GLU A 404 -16.62 9.41 8.90
N LEU A 405 -16.31 9.40 7.60
CA LEU A 405 -17.02 8.58 6.61
C LEU A 405 -16.80 7.08 6.88
N ASN A 406 -15.58 6.67 7.18
CA ASN A 406 -15.26 5.28 7.53
C ASN A 406 -16.03 4.82 8.77
N SER A 407 -16.14 5.64 9.81
CA SER A 407 -16.93 5.34 10.99
C SER A 407 -18.42 5.19 10.66
N LEU A 408 -18.95 6.06 9.81
CA LEU A 408 -20.33 6.01 9.38
C LEU A 408 -20.63 4.75 8.56
N LEU A 409 -19.77 4.43 7.57
CA LEU A 409 -19.90 3.23 6.74
C LEU A 409 -19.81 1.92 7.52
N ASN A 410 -19.09 1.92 8.64
CA ASN A 410 -18.92 0.76 9.51
C ASN A 410 -19.92 0.71 10.68
N SER A 411 -20.81 1.72 10.83
CA SER A 411 -21.87 1.66 11.83
C SER A 411 -22.82 0.50 11.53
N GLU A 412 -23.24 -0.25 12.55
CA GLU A 412 -24.13 -1.41 12.38
C GLU A 412 -25.45 -1.01 11.72
N ASP A 413 -25.99 0.15 12.09
CA ASP A 413 -27.25 0.66 11.56
C ASP A 413 -27.23 0.89 10.04
N ILE A 414 -26.11 1.31 9.48
CA ILE A 414 -25.98 1.57 8.05
C ILE A 414 -25.51 0.31 7.32
N ARG A 415 -24.42 -0.31 7.80
CA ARG A 415 -23.78 -1.44 7.14
C ARG A 415 -24.71 -2.64 6.99
N PHE A 416 -25.59 -2.86 7.97
CA PHE A 416 -26.52 -3.98 8.00
C PHE A 416 -27.99 -3.55 7.86
N PHE A 417 -28.25 -2.40 7.26
CA PHE A 417 -29.59 -1.85 7.13
C PHE A 417 -30.57 -2.84 6.46
N GLU A 418 -30.15 -3.57 5.42
CA GLU A 418 -30.95 -4.62 4.78
C GLU A 418 -31.33 -5.75 5.74
N ASN A 419 -30.55 -5.96 6.79
CA ASN A 419 -30.82 -6.96 7.82
C ASN A 419 -31.63 -6.41 9.02
N ASN A 420 -31.96 -5.13 8.99
CA ASN A 420 -32.81 -4.50 10.00
C ASN A 420 -34.13 -5.27 10.17
N MET A 421 -34.58 -5.41 11.40
CA MET A 421 -35.78 -6.18 11.71
C MET A 421 -37.05 -5.70 10.98
N TYR A 422 -37.20 -4.40 10.76
CA TYR A 422 -38.33 -3.83 10.03
C TYR A 422 -38.26 -4.12 8.54
N VAL A 423 -37.05 -3.98 7.91
CA VAL A 423 -36.84 -4.34 6.49
C VAL A 423 -37.14 -5.84 6.30
N ARG A 424 -36.52 -6.70 7.10
CA ARG A 424 -36.72 -8.16 6.98
C ARG A 424 -38.12 -8.62 7.34
N GLY A 425 -38.77 -8.00 8.31
CA GLY A 425 -40.08 -8.40 8.80
C GLY A 425 -41.25 -7.91 7.94
N TRP A 426 -41.15 -6.74 7.34
CA TRP A 426 -42.28 -6.11 6.65
C TRP A 426 -42.01 -5.68 5.21
N PHE A 427 -40.76 -5.71 4.74
CA PHE A 427 -40.35 -5.27 3.40
C PHE A 427 -39.53 -6.33 2.66
N SER A 428 -39.81 -7.62 2.87
CA SER A 428 -39.15 -8.72 2.14
C SER A 428 -39.59 -8.74 0.68
N SER A 429 -38.73 -9.26 -0.20
CA SER A 429 -39.03 -9.42 -1.64
C SER A 429 -40.34 -10.21 -1.88
N TYR A 430 -40.66 -11.18 -1.03
CA TYR A 430 -41.91 -11.92 -1.12
C TYR A 430 -43.13 -11.02 -0.90
N HIS A 431 -43.10 -10.14 0.12
CA HIS A 431 -44.18 -9.20 0.42
C HIS A 431 -44.33 -8.13 -0.66
N GLN A 432 -43.21 -7.62 -1.16
CA GLN A 432 -43.16 -6.62 -2.26
C GLN A 432 -43.86 -7.18 -3.52
N GLN A 433 -43.44 -8.38 -3.98
CA GLN A 433 -44.00 -9.03 -5.18
C GLN A 433 -45.52 -9.29 -5.09
N ARG A 434 -46.02 -9.47 -3.89
CA ARG A 434 -47.46 -9.78 -3.64
C ARG A 434 -48.26 -8.56 -3.17
N LYS A 435 -47.62 -7.37 -3.15
CA LYS A 435 -48.28 -6.15 -2.66
C LYS A 435 -48.84 -6.28 -1.23
N MET A 436 -48.13 -7.04 -0.39
CA MET A 436 -48.46 -7.28 1.02
C MET A 436 -47.62 -6.43 1.96
N VAL A 437 -47.27 -5.21 1.55
CA VAL A 437 -46.45 -4.27 2.33
C VAL A 437 -47.39 -3.33 3.11
N SER A 438 -47.11 -3.10 4.39
CA SER A 438 -47.77 -2.05 5.16
C SER A 438 -47.26 -0.69 4.75
N PRO A 439 -48.07 0.23 4.18
CA PRO A 439 -47.61 1.55 3.76
C PRO A 439 -46.98 2.36 4.89
N LEU A 440 -47.56 2.29 6.09
CA LEU A 440 -47.07 3.02 7.26
C LEU A 440 -45.66 2.57 7.67
N ILE A 441 -45.41 1.26 7.72
CA ILE A 441 -44.11 0.70 8.06
C ILE A 441 -43.12 0.97 6.92
N ALA A 442 -43.55 0.86 5.66
CA ALA A 442 -42.70 1.22 4.50
C ALA A 442 -42.24 2.67 4.56
N MET A 443 -43.15 3.62 4.86
CA MET A 443 -42.78 5.03 5.02
C MET A 443 -41.81 5.27 6.18
N GLN A 444 -41.93 4.52 7.29
CA GLN A 444 -40.99 4.58 8.41
C GLN A 444 -39.59 4.09 7.99
N ILE A 445 -39.50 2.95 7.31
CA ILE A 445 -38.23 2.42 6.77
C ILE A 445 -37.62 3.42 5.78
N GLN A 446 -38.45 3.97 4.87
CA GLN A 446 -38.02 4.98 3.88
C GLN A 446 -37.41 6.22 4.58
N SER A 447 -38.09 6.75 5.60
CA SER A 447 -37.60 7.92 6.33
C SER A 447 -36.23 7.68 6.95
N GLN A 448 -36.02 6.51 7.54
CA GLN A 448 -34.73 6.12 8.13
C GLN A 448 -33.65 5.91 7.05
N ALA A 449 -33.97 5.17 5.99
CA ALA A 449 -33.04 4.94 4.87
C ALA A 449 -32.63 6.25 4.19
N SER A 450 -33.61 7.14 3.97
CA SER A 450 -33.35 8.45 3.34
C SER A 450 -32.46 9.35 4.23
N ALA A 451 -32.63 9.31 5.55
CA ALA A 451 -31.78 10.07 6.48
C ALA A 451 -30.33 9.57 6.40
N TYR A 452 -30.09 8.27 6.40
CA TYR A 452 -28.73 7.70 6.24
C TYR A 452 -28.16 7.99 4.87
N LEU A 453 -28.97 7.89 3.82
CA LEU A 453 -28.55 8.17 2.45
C LEU A 453 -28.09 9.64 2.30
N THR A 454 -28.87 10.58 2.82
CA THR A 454 -28.51 12.01 2.80
C THR A 454 -27.20 12.26 3.56
N ALA A 455 -27.09 11.73 4.79
CA ALA A 455 -25.88 11.91 5.61
C ALA A 455 -24.63 11.33 4.92
N LEU A 456 -24.75 10.18 4.24
CA LEU A 456 -23.65 9.59 3.47
C LEU A 456 -23.31 10.45 2.25
N GLN A 457 -24.30 10.87 1.46
CA GLN A 457 -24.10 11.66 0.25
C GLN A 457 -23.40 12.99 0.52
N GLU A 458 -23.81 13.71 1.58
CA GLU A 458 -23.18 14.98 1.99
C GLU A 458 -21.69 14.78 2.35
N LYS A 459 -21.38 13.72 3.10
CA LYS A 459 -19.99 13.43 3.48
C LYS A 459 -19.15 12.95 2.29
N VAL A 460 -19.73 12.17 1.40
CA VAL A 460 -19.04 11.70 0.18
C VAL A 460 -18.70 12.87 -0.74
N GLU A 461 -19.61 13.82 -0.93
CA GLU A 461 -19.33 14.99 -1.77
C GLU A 461 -18.25 15.87 -1.14
N ALA A 462 -18.32 16.15 0.15
CA ALA A 462 -17.28 16.89 0.87
C ALA A 462 -15.90 16.18 0.78
N LEU A 463 -15.88 14.86 0.93
CA LEU A 463 -14.65 14.07 0.79
C LEU A 463 -14.10 14.14 -0.63
N ARG A 464 -14.97 14.03 -1.64
CA ARG A 464 -14.57 14.11 -3.05
C ARG A 464 -13.96 15.47 -3.39
N GLU A 465 -14.60 16.57 -2.95
CA GLU A 465 -14.09 17.94 -3.16
C GLU A 465 -12.68 18.11 -2.58
N GLU A 466 -12.45 17.65 -1.35
CA GLU A 466 -11.13 17.71 -0.72
C GLU A 466 -10.12 16.75 -1.38
N MET A 467 -10.56 15.55 -1.78
CA MET A 467 -9.66 14.55 -2.38
C MET A 467 -9.10 15.03 -3.71
N VAL A 468 -9.88 15.68 -4.55
CA VAL A 468 -9.42 16.18 -5.86
C VAL A 468 -8.45 17.36 -5.77
N LEU A 469 -8.37 18.02 -4.63
CA LEU A 469 -7.32 19.02 -4.36
C LEU A 469 -5.94 18.37 -4.17
N LEU A 470 -5.90 17.15 -3.64
CA LEU A 470 -4.67 16.45 -3.25
C LEU A 470 -4.27 15.35 -4.23
N TYR A 471 -5.25 14.72 -4.90
CA TYR A 471 -5.08 13.59 -5.81
C TYR A 471 -5.79 13.83 -7.15
N PRO A 472 -5.52 13.03 -8.19
CA PRO A 472 -6.32 13.02 -9.42
C PRO A 472 -7.78 12.63 -9.17
N GLU A 473 -8.68 13.10 -10.04
CA GLU A 473 -10.12 12.76 -10.02
C GLU A 473 -10.37 11.24 -10.05
N SER A 474 -9.58 10.50 -10.83
CA SER A 474 -9.69 9.05 -10.94
C SER A 474 -9.41 8.33 -9.61
N THR A 475 -8.51 8.86 -8.79
CA THR A 475 -8.25 8.35 -7.43
C THR A 475 -9.50 8.53 -6.54
N ALA A 476 -10.12 9.70 -6.57
CA ALA A 476 -11.34 9.96 -5.82
C ALA A 476 -12.48 9.05 -6.29
N GLN A 477 -12.65 8.91 -7.59
CA GLN A 477 -13.66 8.03 -8.17
C GLN A 477 -13.46 6.58 -7.76
N GLU A 478 -12.25 6.04 -7.89
CA GLU A 478 -11.94 4.66 -7.50
C GLU A 478 -12.22 4.45 -6.01
N TRP A 479 -11.69 5.32 -5.16
CA TRP A 479 -11.84 5.18 -3.71
C TRP A 479 -13.32 5.18 -3.28
N ILE A 480 -14.13 6.08 -3.85
CA ILE A 480 -15.57 6.16 -3.56
C ILE A 480 -16.30 4.91 -4.08
N VAL A 481 -16.00 4.45 -5.29
CA VAL A 481 -16.65 3.26 -5.87
C VAL A 481 -16.33 2.01 -5.04
N GLU A 482 -15.10 1.85 -4.59
CA GLU A 482 -14.68 0.63 -3.90
C GLU A 482 -15.07 0.62 -2.41
N HIS A 483 -15.02 1.76 -1.74
CA HIS A 483 -15.25 1.80 -0.29
C HIS A 483 -16.65 2.27 0.12
N VAL A 484 -17.29 3.12 -0.68
CA VAL A 484 -18.59 3.73 -0.34
C VAL A 484 -19.75 3.03 -1.04
N SER A 485 -19.62 2.80 -2.36
CA SER A 485 -20.74 2.26 -3.15
C SER A 485 -21.29 0.93 -2.65
N PRO A 486 -20.49 -0.02 -2.11
CA PRO A 486 -21.03 -1.26 -1.56
C PRO A 486 -22.01 -1.08 -0.40
N VAL A 487 -21.90 0.02 0.34
CA VAL A 487 -22.82 0.37 1.45
C VAL A 487 -23.94 1.27 0.96
N LEU A 488 -23.63 2.20 0.06
CA LEU A 488 -24.59 3.19 -0.45
C LEU A 488 -25.65 2.56 -1.37
N ALA A 489 -25.25 1.66 -2.27
CA ALA A 489 -26.14 1.07 -3.28
C ALA A 489 -27.32 0.26 -2.68
N PRO A 490 -27.15 -0.56 -1.62
CA PRO A 490 -28.27 -1.20 -0.94
C PRO A 490 -29.27 -0.21 -0.35
N LEU A 491 -28.81 0.86 0.28
CA LEU A 491 -29.68 1.91 0.85
C LEU A 491 -30.47 2.64 -0.25
N GLN A 492 -29.82 2.96 -1.37
CA GLN A 492 -30.48 3.57 -2.52
C GLN A 492 -31.57 2.65 -3.06
N ARG A 493 -31.26 1.37 -3.28
CA ARG A 493 -32.22 0.37 -3.77
C ARG A 493 -33.44 0.23 -2.87
N ILE A 494 -33.23 0.11 -1.56
CA ILE A 494 -34.34 0.01 -0.59
C ILE A 494 -35.21 1.27 -0.68
N THR A 495 -34.62 2.46 -0.75
CA THR A 495 -35.34 3.72 -0.85
C THR A 495 -36.17 3.80 -2.13
N GLU A 496 -35.62 3.37 -3.27
CA GLU A 496 -36.29 3.30 -4.56
C GLU A 496 -37.46 2.30 -4.55
N ASP A 497 -37.22 1.08 -4.07
CA ASP A 497 -38.21 0.01 -3.98
C ASP A 497 -39.39 0.40 -3.09
N ILE A 498 -39.12 1.02 -1.93
CA ILE A 498 -40.15 1.51 -1.02
C ILE A 498 -40.96 2.62 -1.68
N THR A 499 -40.28 3.58 -2.33
CA THR A 499 -40.93 4.69 -3.02
C THR A 499 -41.89 4.16 -4.09
N ALA A 500 -41.46 3.20 -4.89
CA ALA A 500 -42.31 2.53 -5.88
C ALA A 500 -43.51 1.85 -5.23
N CYS A 501 -43.31 1.07 -4.18
CA CYS A 501 -44.39 0.38 -3.46
C CYS A 501 -45.40 1.35 -2.83
N VAL A 502 -44.95 2.41 -2.19
CA VAL A 502 -45.82 3.42 -1.55
C VAL A 502 -46.65 4.15 -2.60
N ASN A 503 -46.03 4.58 -3.71
CA ASN A 503 -46.74 5.25 -4.79
C ASN A 503 -47.82 4.40 -5.46
N GLU A 504 -47.62 3.08 -5.52
CA GLU A 504 -48.65 2.17 -6.05
C GLU A 504 -49.84 1.95 -5.08
N MET A 505 -49.62 2.03 -3.76
CA MET A 505 -50.59 1.68 -2.75
C MET A 505 -51.34 2.88 -2.16
N VAL A 506 -50.74 4.07 -2.20
CA VAL A 506 -51.31 5.29 -1.62
C VAL A 506 -51.66 6.26 -2.74
N PRO A 507 -52.96 6.65 -2.90
CA PRO A 507 -53.36 7.65 -3.88
C PRO A 507 -52.62 8.96 -3.66
N SER A 508 -52.18 9.60 -4.75
CA SER A 508 -51.33 10.80 -4.73
C SER A 508 -51.91 12.01 -4.00
N ASN A 509 -53.26 12.02 -3.80
CA ASN A 509 -53.97 13.09 -3.09
C ASN A 509 -54.00 12.91 -1.56
N ILE A 510 -53.44 11.82 -1.01
CA ILE A 510 -53.39 11.51 0.43
C ILE A 510 -51.95 11.70 0.99
N LEU A 511 -50.94 11.70 0.13
CA LEU A 511 -49.55 11.96 0.55
C LEU A 511 -49.37 13.44 0.91
N PRO A 512 -48.85 13.79 2.08
CA PRO A 512 -48.44 15.17 2.36
C PRO A 512 -47.38 15.59 1.34
N ALA A 513 -47.53 16.80 0.78
CA ALA A 513 -46.58 17.36 -0.16
C ALA A 513 -45.21 17.48 0.52
N HIS A 514 -44.31 16.52 0.28
CA HIS A 514 -42.92 16.61 0.68
C HIS A 514 -42.18 17.45 -0.36
N ASN A 515 -41.84 18.66 0.07
CA ASN A 515 -40.82 19.56 -0.46
C ASN A 515 -40.91 19.95 -1.94
N GLN A 516 -41.74 20.96 -2.20
CA GLN A 516 -41.33 21.98 -3.17
C GLN A 516 -40.11 22.68 -2.54
N THR A 517 -38.94 22.45 -3.07
CA THR A 517 -37.74 23.25 -2.82
C THR A 517 -38.11 24.72 -3.04
N ALA A 518 -38.12 25.51 -1.97
CA ALA A 518 -38.19 26.95 -2.06
C ALA A 518 -36.93 27.43 -2.79
N SER A 519 -37.09 27.80 -4.05
CA SER A 519 -36.16 28.66 -4.76
C SER A 519 -36.17 30.00 -4.04
N PHE A 520 -35.15 30.30 -3.26
CA PHE A 520 -34.85 31.67 -2.85
C PHE A 520 -34.09 32.35 -4.00
N GLU A 521 -34.66 33.41 -4.52
CA GLU A 521 -34.03 34.40 -5.40
C GLU A 521 -32.84 35.07 -4.68
#